data_758ff21c24e92f04186c7012854f461d
#
_entry.id   758ff21c24e92f04186c7012854f461d
#
_cell.length_a   1.000
_cell.length_b   1.000
_cell.length_c   1.000
_cell.angle_alpha   90.00
_cell.angle_beta   90.00
_cell.angle_gamma   90.00
#
_symmetry.space_group_name_H-M   'P 1'
#
loop_
_entity.id
_entity.type
_entity.pdbx_description
1 polymer ?
#
loop_
_entity_poly.entity_id
_entity_poly.type
_entity_poly.pdbx_seq_one_letter_code
_entity_poly.pdbx_strand_id
1 'polypeptide(L)'
;MSLNKIFSLFGFPDNEENKKIEAELEIFKETPHFKLGMFQKLILNGSTFSKQIIKFFSKADPDLDIKGIDEAGEYMMYTRAYFWVKDCNVRKKEWKIALKNNINEDFINSVKLCIRYFESTEEYEKCAHLKKIQDFLQKNLREA
;
A
#
# COMPACT_ATOMS: atom_id res chain seq x y z
N MET A 1 -3.86 -8.00 14.56
CA MET A 1 -5.01 -8.23 15.48
C MET A 1 -6.11 -8.93 14.70
N SER A 2 -6.72 -9.95 15.27
CA SER A 2 -7.82 -10.65 14.61
C SER A 2 -9.12 -9.84 14.69
N LEU A 3 -10.04 -10.07 13.73
CA LEU A 3 -11.35 -9.41 13.74
C LEU A 3 -12.16 -9.76 14.98
N ASN A 4 -12.05 -10.99 15.49
CA ASN A 4 -12.71 -11.39 16.73
C ASN A 4 -12.27 -10.54 17.91
N LYS A 5 -10.97 -10.24 18.02
CA LYS A 5 -10.45 -9.34 19.06
C LYS A 5 -11.00 -7.92 18.90
N ILE A 6 -11.11 -7.43 17.68
CA ILE A 6 -11.67 -6.11 17.38
C ILE A 6 -13.14 -6.06 17.80
N PHE A 7 -13.94 -7.04 17.40
CA PHE A 7 -15.34 -7.11 17.78
C PHE A 7 -15.52 -7.24 19.30
N SER A 8 -14.67 -8.02 19.96
CA SER A 8 -14.69 -8.17 21.41
C SER A 8 -14.41 -6.85 22.12
N LEU A 9 -13.46 -6.05 21.61
CA LEU A 9 -13.14 -4.72 22.15
C LEU A 9 -14.32 -3.75 22.08
N PHE A 10 -15.14 -3.87 21.05
CA PHE A 10 -16.33 -3.02 20.86
C PHE A 10 -17.59 -3.61 21.46
N GLY A 11 -17.49 -4.72 22.20
CA GLY A 11 -18.64 -5.33 22.87
C GLY A 11 -19.56 -6.15 21.97
N PHE A 12 -19.12 -6.49 20.76
CA PHE A 12 -19.87 -7.35 19.87
C PHE A 12 -19.73 -8.82 20.29
N PRO A 13 -20.84 -9.59 20.35
CA PRO A 13 -20.75 -11.01 20.69
C PRO A 13 -20.03 -11.80 19.60
N ASP A 14 -19.23 -12.79 20.04
CA ASP A 14 -18.60 -13.75 19.12
C ASP A 14 -19.64 -14.81 18.73
N ASN A 15 -20.40 -14.56 17.65
CA ASN A 15 -21.43 -15.43 17.14
C ASN A 15 -21.15 -15.85 15.70
N GLU A 16 -22.02 -16.71 15.13
CA GLU A 16 -21.86 -17.22 13.77
C GLU A 16 -21.94 -16.11 12.72
N GLU A 17 -22.73 -15.06 12.96
CA GLU A 17 -22.83 -13.92 12.06
C GLU A 17 -21.49 -13.18 11.95
N ASN A 18 -20.82 -12.94 13.09
CA ASN A 18 -19.51 -12.31 13.11
C ASN A 18 -18.45 -13.18 12.41
N LYS A 19 -18.53 -14.49 12.59
CA LYS A 19 -17.63 -15.43 11.91
C LYS A 19 -17.84 -15.40 10.39
N LYS A 20 -19.07 -15.28 9.95
CA LYS A 20 -19.41 -15.18 8.53
C LYS A 20 -18.86 -13.89 7.94
N ILE A 21 -19.05 -12.75 8.63
CA ILE A 21 -18.49 -11.46 8.22
C ILE A 21 -16.97 -11.53 8.14
N GLU A 22 -16.32 -12.15 9.14
CA GLU A 22 -14.88 -12.32 9.15
C GLU A 22 -14.39 -13.13 7.93
N ALA A 23 -15.08 -14.22 7.61
CA ALA A 23 -14.74 -15.04 6.43
C ALA A 23 -14.91 -14.25 5.13
N GLU A 24 -15.97 -13.47 4.99
CA GLU A 24 -16.21 -12.62 3.83
C GLU A 24 -15.13 -11.55 3.68
N LEU A 25 -14.69 -10.95 4.79
CA LEU A 25 -13.60 -9.96 4.78
C LEU A 25 -12.27 -10.59 4.37
N GLU A 26 -11.98 -11.82 4.82
CA GLU A 26 -10.75 -12.51 4.41
C GLU A 26 -10.73 -12.78 2.90
N ILE A 27 -11.88 -13.15 2.33
CA ILE A 27 -12.02 -13.33 0.87
C ILE A 27 -11.80 -11.98 0.17
N PHE A 28 -12.39 -10.90 0.68
CA PHE A 28 -12.25 -9.56 0.11
C PHE A 28 -10.79 -9.10 0.09
N LYS A 29 -10.02 -9.39 1.14
CA LYS A 29 -8.60 -9.02 1.24
C LYS A 29 -7.73 -9.69 0.17
N GLU A 30 -8.19 -10.80 -0.41
CA GLU A 30 -7.47 -11.48 -1.48
C GLU A 30 -7.76 -10.88 -2.86
N THR A 31 -8.71 -9.97 -2.96
CA THR A 31 -9.06 -9.37 -4.25
C THR A 31 -8.00 -8.36 -4.72
N PRO A 32 -7.77 -8.26 -6.04
CA PRO A 32 -6.89 -7.24 -6.58
C PRO A 32 -7.28 -5.80 -6.19
N HIS A 33 -8.58 -5.50 -6.15
CA HIS A 33 -9.06 -4.18 -5.75
C HIS A 33 -8.60 -3.77 -4.36
N PHE A 34 -8.71 -4.68 -3.40
CA PHE A 34 -8.27 -4.41 -2.03
C PHE A 34 -6.76 -4.20 -1.98
N LYS A 35 -6.01 -5.05 -2.68
CA LYS A 35 -4.54 -4.98 -2.71
C LYS A 35 -4.04 -3.67 -3.30
N LEU A 36 -4.64 -3.22 -4.40
CA LEU A 36 -4.28 -1.93 -5.00
C LEU A 36 -4.64 -0.77 -4.09
N GLY A 37 -5.78 -0.84 -3.42
CA GLY A 37 -6.18 0.16 -2.44
C GLY A 37 -5.23 0.26 -1.27
N MET A 38 -4.78 -0.87 -0.74
CA MET A 38 -3.79 -0.90 0.34
C MET A 38 -2.45 -0.34 -0.09
N PHE A 39 -2.00 -0.66 -1.29
CA PHE A 39 -0.77 -0.11 -1.86
C PHE A 39 -0.82 1.41 -1.87
N GLN A 40 -1.86 1.97 -2.47
CA GLN A 40 -2.01 3.42 -2.59
C GLN A 40 -2.09 4.10 -1.22
N LYS A 41 -2.91 3.55 -0.34
CA LYS A 41 -3.14 4.12 0.98
C LYS A 41 -1.88 4.14 1.84
N LEU A 42 -1.09 3.07 1.81
CA LEU A 42 0.15 2.99 2.58
C LEU A 42 1.15 4.07 2.14
N ILE A 43 1.27 4.31 0.85
CA ILE A 43 2.20 5.31 0.32
C ILE A 43 1.71 6.73 0.65
N LEU A 44 0.44 7.04 0.37
CA LEU A 44 -0.09 8.38 0.59
C LEU A 44 -0.14 8.75 2.08
N ASN A 45 -0.65 7.86 2.90
CA ASN A 45 -0.79 8.14 4.34
C ASN A 45 0.53 7.99 5.09
N GLY A 46 1.35 7.01 4.70
CA GLY A 46 2.63 6.75 5.35
C GLY A 46 3.60 7.91 5.22
N SER A 47 3.66 8.54 4.07
CA SER A 47 4.53 9.71 3.85
C SER A 47 4.15 10.88 4.76
N THR A 48 2.86 11.20 4.84
CA THR A 48 2.35 12.30 5.67
C THR A 48 2.57 12.01 7.15
N PHE A 49 2.25 10.80 7.59
CA PHE A 49 2.37 10.38 8.98
C PHE A 49 3.84 10.41 9.44
N SER A 50 4.74 9.91 8.62
CA SER A 50 6.17 9.90 8.91
C SER A 50 6.72 11.32 9.12
N LYS A 51 6.33 12.26 8.27
CA LYS A 51 6.74 13.67 8.40
C LYS A 51 6.25 14.31 9.71
N GLN A 52 5.01 14.00 10.09
CA GLN A 52 4.43 14.51 11.34
C GLN A 52 5.15 13.95 12.56
N ILE A 53 5.47 12.66 12.56
CA ILE A 53 6.19 12.01 13.67
C ILE A 53 7.59 12.57 13.81
N ILE A 54 8.32 12.73 12.71
CA ILE A 54 9.67 13.29 12.73
C ILE A 54 9.65 14.71 13.28
N LYS A 55 8.70 15.52 12.84
CA LYS A 55 8.53 16.90 13.33
C LYS A 55 8.27 16.95 14.83
N PHE A 56 7.42 16.06 15.33
CA PHE A 56 7.09 15.98 16.75
C PHE A 56 8.32 15.60 17.60
N PHE A 57 9.00 14.52 17.22
CA PHE A 57 10.16 14.03 17.98
C PHE A 57 11.37 14.96 17.88
N SER A 58 11.56 15.65 16.77
CA SER A 58 12.63 16.62 16.60
C SER A 58 12.52 17.79 17.59
N LYS A 59 11.29 18.18 17.92
CA LYS A 59 11.05 19.24 18.92
C LYS A 59 11.35 18.76 20.33
N ALA A 60 11.07 17.49 20.63
CA ALA A 60 11.28 16.89 21.95
C ALA A 60 12.75 16.59 22.20
N ASP A 61 13.49 16.17 21.18
CA ASP A 61 14.90 15.79 21.28
C ASP A 61 15.67 16.31 20.05
N PRO A 62 16.37 17.47 20.20
CA PRO A 62 17.15 18.02 19.08
C PRO A 62 18.31 17.15 18.62
N ASP A 63 18.78 16.22 19.45
CA ASP A 63 19.90 15.32 19.13
C ASP A 63 19.44 14.02 18.44
N LEU A 64 18.15 13.90 18.14
CA LEU A 64 17.57 12.72 17.49
C LEU A 64 18.16 12.51 16.10
N ASP A 65 18.50 11.25 15.76
CA ASP A 65 18.94 10.88 14.43
C ASP A 65 17.75 10.86 13.46
N ILE A 66 17.36 12.04 12.99
CA ILE A 66 16.22 12.23 12.09
C ILE A 66 16.41 11.49 10.78
N LYS A 67 17.62 11.56 10.23
CA LYS A 67 17.91 10.92 8.94
C LYS A 67 17.75 9.40 8.99
N GLY A 68 18.27 8.76 10.05
CA GLY A 68 18.14 7.33 10.24
C GLY A 68 16.70 6.89 10.44
N ILE A 69 15.91 7.67 11.17
CA ILE A 69 14.48 7.40 11.39
C ILE A 69 13.71 7.54 10.09
N ASP A 70 13.98 8.58 9.31
CA ASP A 70 13.33 8.83 8.03
C ASP A 70 13.62 7.70 7.03
N GLU A 71 14.88 7.29 6.92
CA GLU A 71 15.29 6.19 6.04
C GLU A 71 14.62 4.87 6.43
N ALA A 72 14.56 4.56 7.73
CA ALA A 72 13.89 3.36 8.23
C ALA A 72 12.39 3.40 7.95
N GLY A 73 11.77 4.56 8.14
CA GLY A 73 10.35 4.76 7.87
C GLY A 73 10.01 4.58 6.40
N GLU A 74 10.81 5.14 5.50
CA GLU A 74 10.65 4.97 4.06
C GLU A 74 10.79 3.50 3.64
N TYR A 75 11.82 2.83 4.15
CA TYR A 75 12.03 1.42 3.87
C TYR A 75 10.82 0.58 4.26
N MET A 76 10.30 0.78 5.46
CA MET A 76 9.14 0.04 5.94
C MET A 76 7.89 0.32 5.11
N MET A 77 7.65 1.59 4.80
CA MET A 77 6.48 2.02 4.04
C MET A 77 6.47 1.42 2.63
N TYR A 78 7.56 1.59 1.89
CA TYR A 78 7.62 1.11 0.50
C TYR A 78 7.67 -0.41 0.42
N THR A 79 8.36 -1.07 1.36
CA THR A 79 8.40 -2.53 1.41
C THR A 79 7.02 -3.13 1.70
N ARG A 80 6.29 -2.55 2.64
CA ARG A 80 4.93 -2.99 2.96
C ARG A 80 3.96 -2.71 1.81
N ALA A 81 4.09 -1.54 1.18
CA ALA A 81 3.25 -1.21 0.03
C ALA A 81 3.50 -2.19 -1.11
N TYR A 82 4.75 -2.46 -1.44
CA TYR A 82 5.11 -3.40 -2.49
C TYR A 82 4.54 -4.81 -2.25
N PHE A 83 4.50 -5.25 -1.01
CA PHE A 83 3.92 -6.54 -0.65
C PHE A 83 2.52 -6.73 -1.25
N TRP A 84 1.71 -5.67 -1.27
CA TRP A 84 0.34 -5.75 -1.77
C TRP A 84 0.23 -5.85 -3.29
N VAL A 85 1.27 -5.46 -4.03
CA VAL A 85 1.25 -5.49 -5.50
C VAL A 85 2.28 -6.46 -6.09
N LYS A 86 3.00 -7.19 -5.26
CA LYS A 86 4.02 -8.14 -5.74
C LYS A 86 3.46 -9.22 -6.67
N ASP A 87 2.20 -9.60 -6.47
CA ASP A 87 1.53 -10.64 -7.28
C ASP A 87 0.70 -10.05 -8.42
N CYS A 88 0.72 -8.73 -8.59
CA CYS A 88 0.00 -8.07 -9.66
C CYS A 88 0.47 -8.58 -11.02
N ASN A 89 -0.47 -9.08 -11.82
CA ASN A 89 -0.18 -9.58 -13.15
C ASN A 89 -1.07 -8.86 -14.16
N VAL A 90 -0.48 -7.96 -14.92
CA VAL A 90 -1.19 -7.13 -15.90
C VAL A 90 -1.80 -7.94 -17.06
N ARG A 91 -1.49 -9.23 -17.17
CA ARG A 91 -2.07 -10.12 -18.16
C ARG A 91 -3.33 -10.82 -17.67
N LYS A 92 -3.53 -10.91 -16.34
CA LYS A 92 -4.72 -11.54 -15.76
C LYS A 92 -5.91 -10.58 -15.75
N LYS A 93 -7.07 -11.11 -16.14
CA LYS A 93 -8.31 -10.33 -16.27
C LYS A 93 -8.69 -9.60 -14.99
N GLU A 94 -8.60 -10.27 -13.85
CA GLU A 94 -8.97 -9.70 -12.55
C GLU A 94 -8.11 -8.48 -12.20
N TRP A 95 -6.80 -8.59 -12.45
CA TRP A 95 -5.87 -7.49 -12.23
C TRP A 95 -6.09 -6.35 -13.22
N LYS A 96 -6.36 -6.67 -14.48
CA LYS A 96 -6.68 -5.64 -15.50
C LYS A 96 -7.89 -4.81 -15.11
N ILE A 97 -8.95 -5.46 -14.65
CA ILE A 97 -10.18 -4.78 -14.22
C ILE A 97 -9.88 -3.87 -13.04
N ALA A 98 -9.18 -4.39 -12.03
CA ALA A 98 -8.82 -3.61 -10.84
C ALA A 98 -7.95 -2.40 -11.18
N LEU A 99 -6.95 -2.60 -12.02
CA LEU A 99 -6.06 -1.51 -12.45
C LEU A 99 -6.83 -0.44 -13.22
N LYS A 100 -7.71 -0.83 -14.14
CA LYS A 100 -8.53 0.12 -14.91
C LYS A 100 -9.44 0.94 -14.00
N ASN A 101 -9.97 0.33 -12.95
CA ASN A 101 -10.83 1.03 -11.99
C ASN A 101 -10.06 1.95 -11.05
N ASN A 102 -8.73 1.85 -11.02
CA ASN A 102 -7.87 2.66 -10.16
C ASN A 102 -6.98 3.63 -10.94
N ILE A 103 -7.30 3.90 -12.21
CA ILE A 103 -6.56 4.89 -13.00
C ILE A 103 -6.96 6.28 -12.52
N ASN A 104 -6.17 6.81 -11.59
CA ASN A 104 -6.29 8.17 -11.09
C ASN A 104 -4.89 8.71 -10.79
N GLU A 105 -4.80 10.02 -10.64
CA GLU A 105 -3.54 10.72 -10.42
C GLU A 105 -2.81 10.21 -9.18
N ASP A 106 -3.53 10.01 -8.09
CA ASP A 106 -2.94 9.58 -6.83
C ASP A 106 -2.33 8.18 -6.94
N PHE A 107 -3.00 7.25 -7.60
CA PHE A 107 -2.49 5.90 -7.80
C PHE A 107 -1.24 5.91 -8.70
N ILE A 108 -1.29 6.65 -9.80
CA ILE A 108 -0.17 6.79 -10.72
C ILE A 108 1.04 7.38 -10.00
N ASN A 109 0.84 8.41 -9.19
CA ASN A 109 1.90 9.03 -8.41
C ASN A 109 2.48 8.07 -7.37
N SER A 110 1.64 7.25 -6.73
CA SER A 110 2.10 6.23 -5.78
C SER A 110 3.02 5.22 -6.45
N VAL A 111 2.68 4.77 -7.64
CA VAL A 111 3.53 3.85 -8.41
C VAL A 111 4.87 4.51 -8.76
N LYS A 112 4.85 5.76 -9.21
CA LYS A 112 6.07 6.52 -9.54
C LYS A 112 6.99 6.68 -8.34
N LEU A 113 6.42 7.03 -7.19
CA LEU A 113 7.19 7.18 -5.94
C LEU A 113 7.84 5.87 -5.53
N CYS A 114 7.11 4.77 -5.65
CA CYS A 114 7.61 3.45 -5.31
C CYS A 114 8.76 3.02 -6.23
N ILE A 115 8.63 3.25 -7.53
CA ILE A 115 9.69 2.99 -8.50
C ILE A 115 10.94 3.80 -8.15
N ARG A 116 10.77 5.08 -7.91
CA ARG A 116 11.88 5.99 -7.57
C ARG A 116 12.61 5.52 -6.32
N TYR A 117 11.87 5.09 -5.30
CA TYR A 117 12.45 4.58 -4.07
C TYR A 117 13.30 3.33 -4.34
N PHE A 118 12.75 2.34 -5.04
CA PHE A 118 13.47 1.10 -5.31
C PHE A 118 14.64 1.28 -6.30
N GLU A 119 14.58 2.28 -7.17
CA GLU A 119 15.75 2.68 -7.95
C GLU A 119 16.86 3.18 -7.04
N SER A 120 16.53 4.00 -6.05
CA SER A 120 17.52 4.55 -5.11
C SER A 120 18.16 3.49 -4.23
N THR A 121 17.46 2.40 -3.95
CA THR A 121 17.98 1.27 -3.18
C THR A 121 18.52 0.13 -4.04
N GLU A 122 18.56 0.34 -5.35
CA GLU A 122 19.07 -0.63 -6.33
C GLU A 122 18.32 -1.97 -6.36
N GLU A 123 17.05 -1.96 -5.99
CA GLU A 123 16.15 -3.13 -6.06
C GLU A 123 15.46 -3.17 -7.43
N TYR A 124 16.22 -3.46 -8.47
CA TYR A 124 15.79 -3.33 -9.86
C TYR A 124 14.70 -4.32 -10.28
N GLU A 125 14.61 -5.48 -9.64
CA GLU A 125 13.54 -6.44 -9.91
C GLU A 125 12.18 -5.88 -9.52
N LYS A 126 12.13 -5.19 -8.38
CA LYS A 126 10.91 -4.51 -7.93
C LYS A 126 10.55 -3.36 -8.86
N CYS A 127 11.56 -2.61 -9.32
CA CYS A 127 11.34 -1.55 -10.31
C CYS A 127 10.77 -2.10 -11.61
N ALA A 128 11.31 -3.20 -12.11
CA ALA A 128 10.82 -3.82 -13.35
C ALA A 128 9.36 -4.24 -13.22
N HIS A 129 9.00 -4.82 -12.09
CA HIS A 129 7.62 -5.23 -11.81
C HIS A 129 6.69 -4.02 -11.78
N LEU A 130 7.07 -2.98 -11.05
CA LEU A 130 6.27 -1.76 -10.94
C LEU A 130 6.15 -1.02 -12.28
N LYS A 131 7.19 -1.05 -13.10
CA LYS A 131 7.16 -0.44 -14.44
C LYS A 131 6.14 -1.11 -15.35
N LYS A 132 5.95 -2.43 -15.22
CA LYS A 132 4.88 -3.12 -15.96
C LYS A 132 3.50 -2.59 -15.59
N ILE A 133 3.28 -2.32 -14.31
CA ILE A 133 2.05 -1.71 -13.83
C ILE A 133 1.91 -0.28 -14.38
N GLN A 134 2.97 0.50 -14.29
CA GLN A 134 3.01 1.87 -14.81
C GLN A 134 2.69 1.93 -16.31
N ASP A 135 3.32 1.06 -17.10
CA ASP A 135 3.09 1.00 -18.55
C ASP A 135 1.65 0.66 -18.86
N PHE A 136 1.06 -0.28 -18.12
CA PHE A 136 -0.34 -0.64 -18.27
C PHE A 136 -1.25 0.57 -17.99
N LEU A 137 -0.99 1.29 -16.91
CA LEU A 137 -1.78 2.47 -16.55
C LEU A 137 -1.68 3.57 -17.61
N GLN A 138 -0.47 3.84 -18.08
CA GLN A 138 -0.24 4.87 -19.10
C GLN A 138 -0.90 4.52 -20.43
N LYS A 139 -0.81 3.26 -20.84
CA LYS A 139 -1.46 2.78 -22.06
C LYS A 139 -2.98 2.96 -21.99
N ASN A 140 -3.58 2.56 -20.88
CA ASN A 140 -5.03 2.65 -20.71
C ASN A 140 -5.50 4.09 -20.50
N LEU A 141 -4.66 4.94 -19.94
CA LEU A 141 -4.96 6.36 -19.82
C LEU A 141 -5.04 7.05 -21.21
N ARG A 142 -4.16 6.66 -22.14
CA ARG A 142 -4.16 7.18 -23.51
C ARG A 142 -5.36 6.72 -24.33
N GLU A 143 -5.88 5.53 -24.04
CA GLU A 143 -7.03 4.93 -24.71
C GLU A 143 -8.38 5.43 -24.15
N ALA A 144 -8.34 6.13 -23.01
CA ALA A 144 -9.54 6.62 -22.33
C ALA A 144 -10.12 7.88 -23.00
#